data_d88f1332dea0c315e694f0f80f57f289
#
_entry.id   d88f1332dea0c315e694f0f80f57f289
#
_cell.length_a   1.000
_cell.length_b   1.000
_cell.length_c   1.000
_cell.angle_alpha   90.00
_cell.angle_beta   90.00
_cell.angle_gamma   90.00
#
_symmetry.space_group_name_H-M   'P 1'
#
loop_
_entity.id
_entity.type
_entity.pdbx_description
1 polymer ?
#
loop_
_entity_poly.entity_id
_entity_poly.type
_entity_poly.pdbx_seq_one_letter_code
_entity_poly.pdbx_strand_id
1 'polypeptide(L)'
;MRDFVSKPWFIIGISLLSCFTVAAQKEAPPVRNIVLVHGAWADGSGWKGVYDILVKHGYKVSIVQEPETAFKEDVVATQRLIAQQDGPCVVVAHSYGGAVITEAATDPKVMALVYIAAHMPDAGESEAEDGKRFPSDLSKSTAIKKTPDGFTYLDPAQFHEFFAADLSAEQAAFMARSQVLNFADNFKAVITEAAWRKKPSWMLVPTKDRTINPDLERWYAARAKSHTVEVSGASHAVYVSRPKEVAAAIEEAASHAR
;
A
#
# COMPACT_ATOMS: atom_id res chain seq x y z
N MET A 1 62.90 -75.38 14.74
CA MET A 1 61.59 -75.05 14.20
C MET A 1 61.01 -74.05 15.17
N ARG A 2 60.86 -72.81 14.75
CA ARG A 2 60.34 -71.72 15.60
C ARG A 2 59.06 -71.27 14.98
N ASP A 3 57.98 -71.38 15.72
CA ASP A 3 56.61 -71.01 15.31
C ASP A 3 56.47 -69.52 15.46
N PHE A 4 56.07 -68.85 14.36
CA PHE A 4 55.71 -67.41 14.34
C PHE A 4 54.21 -67.30 14.57
N VAL A 5 53.80 -66.81 15.74
CA VAL A 5 52.42 -66.48 16.04
C VAL A 5 52.17 -65.04 15.65
N SER A 6 51.34 -64.83 14.62
CA SER A 6 50.87 -63.51 14.19
C SER A 6 49.74 -63.02 15.05
N LYS A 7 49.90 -61.85 15.67
CA LYS A 7 48.82 -61.15 16.41
C LYS A 7 47.96 -60.33 15.45
N PRO A 8 46.65 -60.35 15.54
CA PRO A 8 45.79 -59.42 14.78
C PRO A 8 45.75 -58.04 15.43
N TRP A 9 45.95 -57.00 14.61
CA TRP A 9 45.74 -55.61 15.01
C TRP A 9 44.26 -55.24 14.87
N PHE A 10 43.61 -54.90 15.97
CA PHE A 10 42.27 -54.33 16.00
C PHE A 10 42.40 -52.82 15.74
N ILE A 11 41.92 -52.36 14.58
CA ILE A 11 41.74 -50.93 14.28
C ILE A 11 40.39 -50.50 14.86
N ILE A 12 40.42 -49.73 15.94
CA ILE A 12 39.21 -49.11 16.51
C ILE A 12 38.93 -47.87 15.67
N GLY A 13 37.95 -47.96 14.76
CA GLY A 13 37.42 -46.81 14.03
C GLY A 13 36.62 -45.90 14.95
N ILE A 14 37.15 -44.75 15.30
CA ILE A 14 36.37 -43.69 16.00
C ILE A 14 35.51 -42.98 14.98
N SER A 15 34.19 -43.30 14.93
CA SER A 15 33.20 -42.54 14.18
C SER A 15 32.92 -41.25 14.93
N LEU A 16 33.45 -40.14 14.40
CA LEU A 16 33.05 -38.80 14.80
C LEU A 16 31.63 -38.49 14.28
N LEU A 17 30.63 -38.61 15.15
CA LEU A 17 29.27 -38.13 14.90
C LEU A 17 29.30 -36.60 14.96
N SER A 18 29.36 -35.97 13.81
CA SER A 18 29.17 -34.50 13.71
C SER A 18 27.71 -34.17 13.95
N CYS A 19 27.37 -33.75 15.17
CA CYS A 19 26.09 -33.13 15.47
C CYS A 19 25.99 -31.77 14.77
N PHE A 20 25.33 -31.74 13.61
CA PHE A 20 24.86 -30.48 13.03
C PHE A 20 23.70 -29.95 13.89
N THR A 21 23.98 -29.00 14.76
CA THR A 21 22.94 -28.18 15.38
C THR A 21 22.33 -27.30 14.31
N VAL A 22 21.16 -27.69 13.77
CA VAL A 22 20.31 -26.79 13.00
C VAL A 22 19.84 -25.71 13.98
N ALA A 23 20.45 -24.53 13.91
CA ALA A 23 19.95 -23.37 14.60
C ALA A 23 18.51 -23.14 14.13
N ALA A 24 17.54 -23.29 15.00
CA ALA A 24 16.16 -22.95 14.71
C ALA A 24 16.13 -21.46 14.34
N GLN A 25 15.83 -21.18 13.09
CA GLN A 25 15.69 -19.81 12.58
C GLN A 25 14.50 -19.21 13.33
N LYS A 26 14.77 -18.23 14.19
CA LYS A 26 13.73 -17.57 14.99
C LYS A 26 12.76 -16.93 13.99
N GLU A 27 11.52 -17.42 13.95
CA GLU A 27 10.47 -16.84 13.11
C GLU A 27 10.39 -15.33 13.36
N ALA A 28 10.37 -14.56 12.28
CA ALA A 28 10.20 -13.12 12.41
C ALA A 28 8.85 -12.84 13.10
N PRO A 29 8.78 -11.87 14.04
CA PRO A 29 7.52 -11.54 14.68
C PRO A 29 6.51 -11.09 13.63
N PRO A 30 5.22 -11.45 13.79
CA PRO A 30 4.19 -11.02 12.85
C PRO A 30 4.14 -9.50 12.79
N VAL A 31 3.97 -8.94 11.57
CA VAL A 31 3.85 -7.49 11.39
C VAL A 31 2.57 -7.00 12.08
N ARG A 32 2.71 -6.04 12.97
CA ARG A 32 1.60 -5.47 13.77
C ARG A 32 1.36 -4.00 13.49
N ASN A 33 2.33 -3.31 12.90
CA ASN A 33 2.23 -1.88 12.59
C ASN A 33 1.67 -1.68 11.19
N ILE A 34 0.63 -0.86 11.09
CA ILE A 34 0.00 -0.47 9.83
C ILE A 34 0.08 1.06 9.71
N VAL A 35 0.55 1.55 8.59
CA VAL A 35 0.58 2.98 8.25
C VAL A 35 -0.39 3.21 7.10
N LEU A 36 -1.44 4.01 7.33
CA LEU A 36 -2.49 4.33 6.34
C LEU A 36 -2.24 5.73 5.77
N VAL A 37 -2.27 5.83 4.44
CA VAL A 37 -2.01 7.05 3.68
C VAL A 37 -3.24 7.35 2.82
N HIS A 38 -3.81 8.56 2.94
CA HIS A 38 -4.99 8.96 2.17
C HIS A 38 -4.62 9.38 0.74
N GLY A 39 -5.61 9.68 -0.08
CA GLY A 39 -5.42 10.20 -1.43
C GLY A 39 -5.79 11.66 -1.52
N ALA A 40 -5.55 12.25 -2.69
CA ALA A 40 -5.94 13.62 -2.99
C ALA A 40 -7.45 13.86 -2.78
N TRP A 41 -7.80 15.08 -2.39
CA TRP A 41 -9.17 15.52 -2.14
C TRP A 41 -9.87 14.76 -1.00
N ALA A 42 -9.09 14.16 -0.14
CA ALA A 42 -9.54 13.41 1.03
C ALA A 42 -8.67 13.79 2.25
N ASP A 43 -8.92 13.16 3.37
CA ASP A 43 -8.11 13.23 4.56
C ASP A 43 -8.05 11.88 5.28
N GLY A 44 -7.27 11.83 6.36
CA GLY A 44 -7.12 10.59 7.13
C GLY A 44 -8.40 10.10 7.81
N SER A 45 -9.46 10.92 7.93
CA SER A 45 -10.70 10.52 8.61
C SER A 45 -11.47 9.43 7.85
N GLY A 46 -11.30 9.37 6.52
CA GLY A 46 -11.91 8.33 5.69
C GLY A 46 -11.47 6.91 6.07
N TRP A 47 -10.30 6.74 6.68
CA TRP A 47 -9.80 5.45 7.15
C TRP A 47 -10.49 4.93 8.42
N LYS A 48 -11.40 5.71 9.06
CA LYS A 48 -11.99 5.36 10.36
C LYS A 48 -12.57 3.95 10.43
N GLY A 49 -13.31 3.52 9.41
CA GLY A 49 -13.91 2.19 9.38
C GLY A 49 -12.86 1.06 9.33
N VAL A 50 -11.83 1.22 8.53
CA VAL A 50 -10.70 0.29 8.42
C VAL A 50 -9.88 0.29 9.71
N TYR A 51 -9.59 1.48 10.25
CA TYR A 51 -8.88 1.66 11.52
C TYR A 51 -9.55 0.88 12.66
N ASP A 52 -10.87 1.01 12.83
CA ASP A 52 -11.61 0.35 13.91
C ASP A 52 -11.51 -1.19 13.83
N ILE A 53 -11.56 -1.73 12.62
CA ILE A 53 -11.42 -3.18 12.40
C ILE A 53 -10.00 -3.63 12.76
N LEU A 54 -8.98 -2.98 12.21
CA LEU A 54 -7.58 -3.35 12.43
C LEU A 54 -7.17 -3.24 13.90
N VAL A 55 -7.57 -2.17 14.59
CA VAL A 55 -7.30 -2.00 16.02
C VAL A 55 -8.00 -3.07 16.85
N LYS A 56 -9.26 -3.39 16.53
CA LYS A 56 -9.99 -4.50 17.19
C LYS A 56 -9.28 -5.85 17.01
N HIS A 57 -8.59 -6.06 15.88
CA HIS A 57 -7.82 -7.26 15.59
C HIS A 57 -6.38 -7.21 16.13
N GLY A 58 -6.03 -6.15 16.89
CA GLY A 58 -4.78 -6.04 17.63
C GLY A 58 -3.61 -5.43 16.84
N TYR A 59 -3.89 -4.75 15.71
CA TYR A 59 -2.89 -3.97 14.99
C TYR A 59 -2.68 -2.59 15.64
N LYS A 60 -1.46 -2.07 15.52
CA LYS A 60 -1.12 -0.68 15.82
C LYS A 60 -1.24 0.13 14.53
N VAL A 61 -2.18 1.05 14.47
CA VAL A 61 -2.49 1.78 13.23
C VAL A 61 -2.12 3.25 13.39
N SER A 62 -1.32 3.75 12.46
CA SER A 62 -0.98 5.16 12.31
C SER A 62 -1.58 5.69 11.00
N ILE A 63 -2.10 6.91 11.01
CA ILE A 63 -2.72 7.53 9.84
C ILE A 63 -1.93 8.80 9.49
N VAL A 64 -1.39 8.83 8.28
CA VAL A 64 -0.68 9.99 7.74
C VAL A 64 -1.71 11.08 7.43
N GLN A 65 -1.37 12.31 7.74
CA GLN A 65 -2.06 13.52 7.25
C GLN A 65 -1.11 14.17 6.24
N GLU A 66 -1.44 14.03 4.97
CA GLU A 66 -0.67 14.62 3.89
C GLU A 66 -1.02 16.10 3.77
N PRO A 67 -0.03 17.01 3.69
CA PRO A 67 -0.32 18.43 3.49
C PRO A 67 -0.84 18.75 2.09
N GLU A 68 -0.59 17.92 1.10
CA GLU A 68 -0.97 18.05 -0.31
C GLU A 68 -0.49 19.37 -0.97
N THR A 69 0.46 20.06 -0.35
CA THR A 69 1.06 21.30 -0.84
C THR A 69 2.21 21.06 -1.82
N ALA A 70 2.92 19.95 -1.67
CA ALA A 70 3.94 19.47 -2.60
C ALA A 70 4.13 17.95 -2.42
N PHE A 71 4.27 17.20 -3.50
CA PHE A 71 4.50 15.74 -3.47
C PHE A 71 5.63 15.33 -2.52
N LYS A 72 6.75 16.08 -2.54
CA LYS A 72 7.87 15.82 -1.64
C LYS A 72 7.51 15.96 -0.16
N GLU A 73 6.62 16.86 0.19
CA GLU A 73 6.17 17.07 1.58
C GLU A 73 5.27 15.93 2.03
N ASP A 74 4.43 15.39 1.15
CA ASP A 74 3.60 14.22 1.40
C ASP A 74 4.48 12.96 1.60
N VAL A 75 5.51 12.79 0.76
CA VAL A 75 6.52 11.74 0.92
C VAL A 75 7.22 11.85 2.28
N VAL A 76 7.68 13.05 2.67
CA VAL A 76 8.35 13.28 3.97
C VAL A 76 7.40 13.06 5.14
N ALA A 77 6.11 13.46 5.04
CA ALA A 77 5.11 13.20 6.07
C ALA A 77 4.93 11.68 6.28
N THR A 78 4.83 10.93 5.19
CA THR A 78 4.71 9.45 5.21
C THR A 78 5.98 8.79 5.79
N GLN A 79 7.17 9.19 5.34
CA GLN A 79 8.45 8.68 5.87
C GLN A 79 8.60 8.93 7.37
N ARG A 80 8.13 10.08 7.86
CA ARG A 80 8.17 10.42 9.29
C ARG A 80 7.34 9.45 10.13
N LEU A 81 6.15 9.05 9.66
CA LEU A 81 5.32 8.07 10.35
C LEU A 81 5.90 6.65 10.25
N ILE A 82 6.48 6.27 9.11
CA ILE A 82 7.19 5.00 8.96
C ILE A 82 8.35 4.92 9.97
N ALA A 83 9.15 5.98 10.08
CA ALA A 83 10.29 6.04 11.00
C ALA A 83 9.89 5.89 12.48
N GLN A 84 8.69 6.37 12.87
CA GLN A 84 8.15 6.27 14.23
C GLN A 84 7.69 4.85 14.61
N GLN A 85 7.56 3.92 13.65
CA GLN A 85 7.11 2.58 13.97
C GLN A 85 8.16 1.85 14.83
N ASP A 86 7.68 1.16 15.87
CA ASP A 86 8.52 0.41 16.83
C ASP A 86 8.97 -0.97 16.31
N GLY A 87 8.66 -1.30 15.06
CA GLY A 87 9.00 -2.55 14.40
C GLY A 87 8.60 -2.59 12.94
N PRO A 88 8.59 -3.79 12.32
CA PRO A 88 8.14 -3.97 10.95
C PRO A 88 6.72 -3.45 10.73
N CYS A 89 6.46 -2.86 9.56
CA CYS A 89 5.16 -2.30 9.22
C CYS A 89 4.70 -2.67 7.80
N VAL A 90 3.40 -2.64 7.58
CA VAL A 90 2.76 -2.59 6.26
C VAL A 90 2.33 -1.15 6.00
N VAL A 91 2.62 -0.64 4.81
CA VAL A 91 2.18 0.69 4.38
C VAL A 91 1.07 0.53 3.36
N VAL A 92 -0.03 1.22 3.61
CA VAL A 92 -1.28 1.13 2.85
C VAL A 92 -1.63 2.50 2.31
N ALA A 93 -2.00 2.59 1.05
CA ALA A 93 -2.40 3.86 0.47
C ALA A 93 -3.67 3.75 -0.36
N HIS A 94 -4.41 4.86 -0.39
CA HIS A 94 -5.54 5.08 -1.27
C HIS A 94 -5.18 6.10 -2.36
N SER A 95 -5.60 5.84 -3.60
CA SER A 95 -5.57 6.81 -4.71
C SER A 95 -4.18 7.41 -4.97
N TYR A 96 -4.04 8.74 -4.96
CA TYR A 96 -2.79 9.51 -5.06
C TYR A 96 -1.76 9.07 -4.02
N GLY A 97 -2.18 8.74 -2.79
CA GLY A 97 -1.29 8.21 -1.77
C GLY A 97 -0.51 6.97 -2.22
N GLY A 98 -0.98 6.26 -3.25
CA GLY A 98 -0.25 5.17 -3.88
C GLY A 98 1.05 5.62 -4.54
N ALA A 99 1.05 6.75 -5.25
CA ALA A 99 2.28 7.36 -5.77
C ALA A 99 3.19 7.79 -4.61
N VAL A 100 2.61 8.34 -3.53
CA VAL A 100 3.38 8.75 -2.34
C VAL A 100 4.08 7.56 -1.68
N ILE A 101 3.38 6.43 -1.43
CA ILE A 101 4.03 5.26 -0.81
C ILE A 101 5.01 4.57 -1.75
N THR A 102 4.80 4.66 -3.05
CA THR A 102 5.75 4.15 -4.04
C THR A 102 7.12 4.80 -3.86
N GLU A 103 7.18 6.11 -3.61
CA GLU A 103 8.42 6.85 -3.31
C GLU A 103 8.86 6.73 -1.85
N ALA A 104 7.92 6.83 -0.89
CA ALA A 104 8.23 6.96 0.53
C ALA A 104 8.66 5.65 1.20
N ALA A 105 8.16 4.50 0.73
CA ALA A 105 8.19 3.27 1.49
C ALA A 105 9.42 2.38 1.21
N THR A 106 10.57 2.99 0.98
CA THR A 106 11.84 2.29 0.73
C THR A 106 12.53 1.79 2.02
N ASP A 107 12.12 2.30 3.19
CA ASP A 107 12.66 1.94 4.50
C ASP A 107 12.64 0.41 4.72
N PRO A 108 13.71 -0.20 5.26
CA PRO A 108 13.76 -1.63 5.58
C PRO A 108 12.67 -2.12 6.54
N LYS A 109 12.10 -1.26 7.39
CA LYS A 109 10.96 -1.61 8.25
C LYS A 109 9.68 -1.93 7.46
N VAL A 110 9.54 -1.40 6.26
CA VAL A 110 8.37 -1.67 5.42
C VAL A 110 8.50 -3.06 4.82
N MET A 111 7.61 -3.95 5.22
CA MET A 111 7.62 -5.35 4.81
C MET A 111 6.70 -5.64 3.63
N ALA A 112 5.64 -4.86 3.46
CA ALA A 112 4.69 -4.99 2.36
C ALA A 112 3.98 -3.67 2.06
N LEU A 113 3.44 -3.56 0.85
CA LEU A 113 2.69 -2.41 0.35
C LEU A 113 1.28 -2.83 -0.05
N VAL A 114 0.29 -2.03 0.30
CA VAL A 114 -1.11 -2.27 -0.08
C VAL A 114 -1.66 -1.03 -0.79
N TYR A 115 -2.10 -1.20 -2.00
CA TYR A 115 -2.66 -0.17 -2.87
C TYR A 115 -4.17 -0.36 -2.96
N ILE A 116 -4.95 0.60 -2.52
CA ILE A 116 -6.41 0.56 -2.48
C ILE A 116 -6.95 1.60 -3.46
N ALA A 117 -7.55 1.18 -4.59
CA ALA A 117 -8.01 2.11 -5.62
C ALA A 117 -6.91 3.14 -5.96
N ALA A 118 -5.67 2.70 -6.24
CA ALA A 118 -4.51 3.56 -6.13
C ALA A 118 -3.57 3.53 -7.33
N HIS A 119 -2.89 4.65 -7.54
CA HIS A 119 -1.78 4.75 -8.48
C HIS A 119 -0.53 4.02 -7.96
N MET A 120 0.21 3.40 -8.89
CA MET A 120 1.42 2.62 -8.59
C MET A 120 2.46 2.84 -9.70
N PRO A 121 2.91 4.09 -9.89
CA PRO A 121 3.88 4.41 -10.92
C PRO A 121 5.24 3.78 -10.65
N ASP A 122 6.05 3.66 -11.70
CA ASP A 122 7.42 3.17 -11.63
C ASP A 122 8.44 4.32 -11.58
N ALA A 123 9.70 4.00 -11.29
CA ALA A 123 10.77 4.98 -11.41
C ALA A 123 10.81 5.58 -12.83
N GLY A 124 10.82 6.89 -12.93
CA GLY A 124 10.71 7.65 -14.18
C GLY A 124 9.28 7.90 -14.67
N GLU A 125 8.26 7.39 -13.99
CA GLU A 125 6.85 7.59 -14.31
C GLU A 125 6.20 8.59 -13.34
N SER A 126 5.03 9.12 -13.73
CA SER A 126 4.14 9.91 -12.89
C SER A 126 2.70 9.44 -13.03
N GLU A 127 1.90 9.69 -12.00
CA GLU A 127 0.45 9.41 -12.01
C GLU A 127 -0.25 10.02 -13.23
N ALA A 128 0.07 11.27 -13.56
CA ALA A 128 -0.54 11.98 -14.68
C ALA A 128 -0.22 11.34 -16.04
N GLU A 129 0.98 10.82 -16.23
CA GLU A 129 1.35 10.15 -17.50
C GLU A 129 0.72 8.76 -17.59
N ASP A 130 0.69 8.01 -16.49
CA ASP A 130 0.07 6.69 -16.49
C ASP A 130 -1.45 6.78 -16.68
N GLY A 131 -2.10 7.78 -16.08
CA GLY A 131 -3.54 8.02 -16.27
C GLY A 131 -3.94 8.25 -17.73
N LYS A 132 -3.04 8.76 -18.58
CA LYS A 132 -3.30 8.92 -20.01
C LYS A 132 -3.39 7.59 -20.76
N ARG A 133 -2.79 6.51 -20.25
CA ARG A 133 -2.85 5.16 -20.86
C ARG A 133 -4.25 4.57 -20.76
N PHE A 134 -4.94 4.83 -19.65
CA PHE A 134 -6.29 4.36 -19.36
C PHE A 134 -7.14 5.51 -18.81
N PRO A 135 -7.64 6.42 -19.68
CA PRO A 135 -8.41 7.57 -19.21
C PRO A 135 -9.65 7.17 -18.42
N SER A 136 -9.81 7.74 -17.23
CA SER A 136 -10.97 7.53 -16.36
C SER A 136 -12.16 8.40 -16.77
N ASP A 137 -13.34 8.14 -16.21
CA ASP A 137 -14.50 8.99 -16.41
C ASP A 137 -14.26 10.39 -15.84
N LEU A 138 -13.62 10.49 -14.65
CA LEU A 138 -13.25 11.77 -14.05
C LEU A 138 -12.35 12.59 -14.96
N SER A 139 -11.34 11.96 -15.57
CA SER A 139 -10.39 12.64 -16.46
C SER A 139 -11.03 13.23 -17.74
N LYS A 140 -12.19 12.71 -18.13
CA LYS A 140 -13.00 13.16 -19.29
C LYS A 140 -14.07 14.18 -18.89
N SER A 141 -14.23 14.46 -17.60
CA SER A 141 -15.24 15.34 -17.04
C SER A 141 -14.71 16.76 -16.79
N THR A 142 -15.59 17.62 -16.29
CA THR A 142 -15.25 18.97 -15.80
C THR A 142 -15.28 19.05 -14.28
N ALA A 143 -15.29 17.90 -13.59
CA ALA A 143 -15.47 17.85 -12.14
C ALA A 143 -14.23 18.33 -11.37
N ILE A 144 -13.03 18.20 -11.93
CA ILE A 144 -11.82 18.76 -11.30
C ILE A 144 -11.82 20.27 -11.49
N LYS A 145 -11.83 21.00 -10.39
CA LYS A 145 -11.73 22.45 -10.35
C LYS A 145 -10.34 22.86 -9.91
N LYS A 146 -9.94 24.09 -10.27
CA LYS A 146 -8.64 24.66 -9.92
C LYS A 146 -8.81 26.02 -9.28
N THR A 147 -8.10 26.26 -8.18
CA THR A 147 -8.01 27.56 -7.55
C THR A 147 -7.01 28.48 -8.29
N PRO A 148 -7.09 29.81 -8.12
CA PRO A 148 -6.15 30.72 -8.78
C PRO A 148 -4.67 30.48 -8.40
N ASP A 149 -4.40 29.97 -7.20
CA ASP A 149 -3.06 29.63 -6.69
C ASP A 149 -2.60 28.22 -7.01
N GLY A 150 -3.38 27.48 -7.83
CA GLY A 150 -2.93 26.22 -8.43
C GLY A 150 -3.36 24.93 -7.76
N PHE A 151 -4.15 25.00 -6.68
CA PHE A 151 -4.71 23.81 -6.04
C PHE A 151 -5.93 23.28 -6.79
N THR A 152 -6.18 21.99 -6.64
CA THR A 152 -7.32 21.30 -7.25
C THR A 152 -8.25 20.73 -6.19
N TYR A 153 -9.52 20.61 -6.56
CA TYR A 153 -10.56 19.93 -5.78
C TYR A 153 -11.61 19.35 -6.74
N LEU A 154 -12.37 18.38 -6.26
CA LEU A 154 -13.56 17.91 -6.99
C LEU A 154 -14.75 18.83 -6.70
N ASP A 155 -15.47 19.21 -7.74
CA ASP A 155 -16.73 19.94 -7.62
C ASP A 155 -17.66 19.17 -6.65
N PRO A 156 -18.08 19.78 -5.52
CA PRO A 156 -18.96 19.13 -4.57
C PRO A 156 -20.26 18.58 -5.18
N ALA A 157 -20.76 19.20 -6.26
CA ALA A 157 -21.96 18.74 -6.95
C ALA A 157 -21.72 17.43 -7.74
N GLN A 158 -20.48 17.12 -8.09
CA GLN A 158 -20.09 15.95 -8.87
C GLN A 158 -19.27 14.92 -8.05
N PHE A 159 -18.91 15.27 -6.81
CA PHE A 159 -18.09 14.40 -5.94
C PHE A 159 -18.70 13.04 -5.71
N HIS A 160 -20.01 12.97 -5.40
CA HIS A 160 -20.71 11.70 -5.19
C HIS A 160 -20.60 10.81 -6.43
N GLU A 161 -20.82 11.37 -7.61
CA GLU A 161 -20.80 10.61 -8.87
C GLU A 161 -19.42 10.00 -9.17
N PHE A 162 -18.35 10.74 -9.02
CA PHE A 162 -17.03 10.29 -9.46
C PHE A 162 -16.23 9.61 -8.36
N PHE A 163 -16.33 10.07 -7.11
CA PHE A 163 -15.50 9.62 -6.02
C PHE A 163 -16.18 8.60 -5.10
N ALA A 164 -17.46 8.82 -4.78
CA ALA A 164 -18.14 8.13 -3.68
C ALA A 164 -19.50 7.56 -4.08
N ALA A 165 -19.63 7.04 -5.31
CA ALA A 165 -20.91 6.64 -5.92
C ALA A 165 -21.66 5.54 -5.17
N ASP A 166 -21.01 4.72 -4.36
CA ASP A 166 -21.59 3.66 -3.55
C ASP A 166 -21.77 4.03 -2.06
N LEU A 167 -21.53 5.29 -1.69
CA LEU A 167 -21.87 5.84 -0.37
C LEU A 167 -23.27 6.48 -0.36
N SER A 168 -23.81 6.74 0.83
CA SER A 168 -24.99 7.59 0.94
C SER A 168 -24.72 9.01 0.48
N ALA A 169 -25.78 9.70 -0.01
CA ALA A 169 -25.65 11.10 -0.42
C ALA A 169 -25.16 12.02 0.71
N GLU A 170 -25.55 11.71 1.97
CA GLU A 170 -25.10 12.45 3.15
C GLU A 170 -23.59 12.28 3.40
N GLN A 171 -23.10 11.03 3.36
CA GLN A 171 -21.69 10.74 3.52
C GLN A 171 -20.85 11.39 2.40
N ALA A 172 -21.28 11.26 1.15
CA ALA A 172 -20.62 11.86 0.00
C ALA A 172 -20.61 13.39 0.09
N ALA A 173 -21.70 14.01 0.55
CA ALA A 173 -21.81 15.47 0.75
C ALA A 173 -20.84 15.97 1.84
N PHE A 174 -20.69 15.21 2.93
CA PHE A 174 -19.70 15.51 3.96
C PHE A 174 -18.28 15.45 3.40
N MET A 175 -17.91 14.33 2.76
CA MET A 175 -16.59 14.16 2.15
C MET A 175 -16.29 15.26 1.12
N ALA A 176 -17.27 15.62 0.29
CA ALA A 176 -17.13 16.70 -0.70
C ALA A 176 -16.80 18.08 -0.09
N ARG A 177 -17.12 18.29 1.19
CA ARG A 177 -16.85 19.54 1.91
C ARG A 177 -15.63 19.49 2.82
N SER A 178 -15.12 18.30 3.12
CA SER A 178 -13.92 18.09 3.92
C SER A 178 -12.67 17.78 3.09
N GLN A 179 -12.70 18.03 1.79
CA GLN A 179 -11.55 17.82 0.91
C GLN A 179 -10.34 18.63 1.37
N VAL A 180 -9.18 17.99 1.44
CA VAL A 180 -7.89 18.69 1.40
C VAL A 180 -7.61 19.04 -0.06
N LEU A 181 -7.23 20.28 -0.32
CA LEU A 181 -6.93 20.73 -1.68
C LEU A 181 -5.54 20.27 -2.08
N ASN A 182 -5.44 19.59 -3.22
CA ASN A 182 -4.16 19.06 -3.71
C ASN A 182 -3.54 20.02 -4.75
N PHE A 183 -2.27 20.36 -4.56
CA PHE A 183 -1.54 21.17 -5.54
C PHE A 183 -1.42 20.40 -6.87
N ALA A 184 -1.85 21.03 -7.98
CA ALA A 184 -2.03 20.33 -9.26
C ALA A 184 -0.78 19.64 -9.80
N ASP A 185 0.42 20.15 -9.49
CA ASP A 185 1.66 19.56 -9.97
C ASP A 185 2.10 18.32 -9.19
N ASN A 186 1.46 18.00 -8.06
CA ASN A 186 1.69 16.76 -7.32
C ASN A 186 1.43 15.53 -8.19
N PHE A 187 0.38 15.57 -9.03
CA PHE A 187 0.04 14.49 -9.96
C PHE A 187 1.09 14.26 -11.06
N LYS A 188 1.96 15.26 -11.31
CA LYS A 188 3.03 15.21 -12.32
C LYS A 188 4.38 14.83 -11.71
N ALA A 189 4.46 14.64 -10.41
CA ALA A 189 5.70 14.28 -9.75
C ALA A 189 6.21 12.93 -10.28
N VAL A 190 7.46 12.93 -10.69
CA VAL A 190 8.12 11.73 -11.23
C VAL A 190 8.72 10.94 -10.09
N ILE A 191 8.39 9.64 -10.03
CA ILE A 191 8.94 8.71 -9.04
C ILE A 191 10.44 8.50 -9.31
N THR A 192 11.24 8.56 -8.27
CA THR A 192 12.69 8.35 -8.34
C THR A 192 13.08 6.92 -8.00
N GLU A 193 12.43 6.33 -6.99
CA GLU A 193 12.63 4.94 -6.58
C GLU A 193 11.29 4.26 -6.28
N ALA A 194 10.96 3.20 -7.02
CA ALA A 194 9.71 2.47 -6.84
C ALA A 194 9.87 1.37 -5.78
N ALA A 195 9.34 1.59 -4.57
CA ALA A 195 9.44 0.65 -3.45
C ALA A 195 8.84 -0.73 -3.78
N TRP A 196 7.77 -0.81 -4.57
CA TRP A 196 7.12 -2.05 -4.99
C TRP A 196 8.02 -2.98 -5.82
N ARG A 197 9.11 -2.49 -6.41
CA ARG A 197 10.09 -3.33 -7.11
C ARG A 197 10.87 -4.25 -6.18
N LYS A 198 10.94 -3.89 -4.91
CA LYS A 198 11.74 -4.59 -3.88
C LYS A 198 10.89 -5.21 -2.77
N LYS A 199 9.59 -4.95 -2.76
CA LYS A 199 8.68 -5.35 -1.68
C LYS A 199 7.44 -6.03 -2.26
N PRO A 200 6.90 -7.06 -1.58
CA PRO A 200 5.63 -7.66 -1.97
C PRO A 200 4.51 -6.62 -1.89
N SER A 201 3.56 -6.71 -2.81
CA SER A 201 2.48 -5.74 -2.91
C SER A 201 1.12 -6.40 -3.12
N TRP A 202 0.08 -5.71 -2.64
CA TRP A 202 -1.33 -6.02 -2.83
C TRP A 202 -2.00 -4.86 -3.54
N MET A 203 -2.94 -5.17 -4.43
CA MET A 203 -3.77 -4.19 -5.12
C MET A 203 -5.23 -4.55 -4.96
N LEU A 204 -6.02 -3.64 -4.37
CA LEU A 204 -7.48 -3.78 -4.30
C LEU A 204 -8.11 -2.88 -5.35
N VAL A 205 -8.84 -3.49 -6.28
CA VAL A 205 -9.43 -2.84 -7.46
C VAL A 205 -10.96 -2.74 -7.29
N PRO A 206 -11.53 -1.56 -7.07
CA PRO A 206 -12.98 -1.37 -7.10
C PRO A 206 -13.49 -1.35 -8.53
N THR A 207 -14.42 -2.25 -8.88
CA THR A 207 -14.80 -2.46 -10.28
C THR A 207 -15.68 -1.35 -10.88
N LYS A 208 -16.11 -0.39 -10.07
CA LYS A 208 -16.90 0.79 -10.48
C LYS A 208 -16.20 2.10 -10.15
N ASP A 209 -14.88 2.07 -10.03
CA ASP A 209 -14.09 3.29 -9.88
C ASP A 209 -14.22 4.16 -11.14
N ARG A 210 -14.58 5.43 -10.93
CA ARG A 210 -14.70 6.46 -11.98
C ARG A 210 -13.63 7.55 -11.87
N THR A 211 -12.88 7.55 -10.75
CA THR A 211 -11.75 8.46 -10.50
C THR A 211 -10.48 7.91 -11.14
N ILE A 212 -10.14 6.65 -10.88
CA ILE A 212 -9.11 5.90 -11.58
C ILE A 212 -9.79 4.85 -12.44
N ASN A 213 -9.31 4.64 -13.66
CA ASN A 213 -9.84 3.55 -14.48
C ASN A 213 -9.40 2.20 -13.87
N PRO A 214 -10.33 1.27 -13.56
CA PRO A 214 -9.96 -0.04 -13.02
C PRO A 214 -8.97 -0.83 -13.88
N ASP A 215 -8.93 -0.60 -15.18
CA ASP A 215 -7.96 -1.26 -16.07
C ASP A 215 -6.54 -0.71 -15.87
N LEU A 216 -6.37 0.54 -15.43
CA LEU A 216 -5.07 1.07 -15.01
C LEU A 216 -4.58 0.37 -13.74
N GLU A 217 -5.46 0.18 -12.74
CA GLU A 217 -5.12 -0.51 -11.51
C GLU A 217 -4.75 -1.98 -11.77
N ARG A 218 -5.49 -2.67 -12.64
CA ARG A 218 -5.17 -4.03 -13.10
C ARG A 218 -3.82 -4.09 -13.80
N TRP A 219 -3.53 -3.09 -14.64
CA TRP A 219 -2.25 -3.00 -15.33
C TRP A 219 -1.08 -2.81 -14.35
N TYR A 220 -1.24 -1.94 -13.35
CA TYR A 220 -0.26 -1.80 -12.27
C TYR A 220 -0.05 -3.12 -11.53
N ALA A 221 -1.14 -3.75 -11.11
CA ALA A 221 -1.10 -5.02 -10.37
C ALA A 221 -0.38 -6.12 -11.16
N ALA A 222 -0.70 -6.27 -12.44
CA ALA A 222 -0.08 -7.26 -13.32
C ALA A 222 1.43 -6.99 -13.50
N ARG A 223 1.83 -5.73 -13.70
CA ARG A 223 3.22 -5.31 -13.85
C ARG A 223 4.05 -5.61 -12.60
N ALA A 224 3.51 -5.30 -11.43
CA ALA A 224 4.17 -5.50 -10.14
C ALA A 224 4.03 -6.93 -9.61
N LYS A 225 3.23 -7.78 -10.25
CA LYS A 225 2.84 -9.12 -9.77
C LYS A 225 2.20 -9.06 -8.38
N SER A 226 1.39 -8.04 -8.15
CA SER A 226 0.68 -7.84 -6.87
C SER A 226 -0.37 -8.92 -6.64
N HIS A 227 -0.60 -9.27 -5.37
CA HIS A 227 -1.81 -9.98 -4.98
C HIS A 227 -3.01 -9.07 -5.26
N THR A 228 -3.90 -9.49 -6.15
CA THR A 228 -5.00 -8.64 -6.63
C THR A 228 -6.32 -9.10 -6.06
N VAL A 229 -7.08 -8.16 -5.48
CA VAL A 229 -8.45 -8.37 -4.98
C VAL A 229 -9.37 -7.41 -5.72
N GLU A 230 -10.40 -7.94 -6.40
CA GLU A 230 -11.43 -7.10 -7.01
C GLU A 230 -12.64 -6.97 -6.08
N VAL A 231 -13.11 -5.74 -5.86
CA VAL A 231 -14.32 -5.46 -5.08
C VAL A 231 -15.45 -5.05 -6.02
N SER A 232 -16.33 -6.01 -6.27
CA SER A 232 -17.44 -5.82 -7.21
C SER A 232 -18.39 -4.72 -6.76
N GLY A 233 -18.71 -3.80 -7.69
CA GLY A 233 -19.68 -2.73 -7.46
C GLY A 233 -19.19 -1.57 -6.58
N ALA A 234 -17.98 -1.63 -6.04
CA ALA A 234 -17.40 -0.55 -5.23
C ALA A 234 -16.95 0.62 -6.09
N SER A 235 -17.10 1.84 -5.58
CA SER A 235 -16.58 3.09 -6.16
C SER A 235 -15.16 3.39 -5.66
N HIS A 236 -14.60 4.54 -6.05
CA HIS A 236 -13.28 5.00 -5.62
C HIS A 236 -13.14 5.08 -4.09
N ALA A 237 -14.19 5.47 -3.38
CA ALA A 237 -14.23 5.54 -1.91
C ALA A 237 -14.37 4.15 -1.25
N VAL A 238 -13.84 3.08 -1.84
CA VAL A 238 -13.96 1.69 -1.37
C VAL A 238 -13.49 1.48 0.07
N TYR A 239 -12.50 2.23 0.53
CA TYR A 239 -12.01 2.18 1.91
C TYR A 239 -13.02 2.67 2.95
N VAL A 240 -14.00 3.49 2.51
CA VAL A 240 -15.13 3.95 3.31
C VAL A 240 -16.32 3.02 3.18
N SER A 241 -16.67 2.61 1.95
CA SER A 241 -17.87 1.81 1.66
C SER A 241 -17.72 0.32 1.96
N ARG A 242 -16.50 -0.21 1.87
CA ARG A 242 -16.15 -1.64 2.05
C ARG A 242 -14.98 -1.84 3.02
N PRO A 243 -15.04 -1.28 4.24
CA PRO A 243 -13.90 -1.31 5.17
C PRO A 243 -13.49 -2.72 5.60
N LYS A 244 -14.39 -3.71 5.53
CA LYS A 244 -14.08 -5.11 5.86
C LYS A 244 -13.20 -5.77 4.81
N GLU A 245 -13.53 -5.57 3.54
CA GLU A 245 -12.77 -6.09 2.40
C GLU A 245 -11.38 -5.45 2.36
N VAL A 246 -11.29 -4.15 2.62
CA VAL A 246 -10.02 -3.43 2.70
C VAL A 246 -9.17 -3.92 3.88
N ALA A 247 -9.77 -4.05 5.07
CA ALA A 247 -9.06 -4.58 6.24
C ALA A 247 -8.55 -6.01 5.99
N ALA A 248 -9.34 -6.88 5.36
CA ALA A 248 -8.93 -8.25 5.04
C ALA A 248 -7.70 -8.29 4.11
N ALA A 249 -7.65 -7.43 3.08
CA ALA A 249 -6.48 -7.33 2.20
C ALA A 249 -5.22 -6.84 2.95
N ILE A 250 -5.38 -5.90 3.89
CA ILE A 250 -4.29 -5.41 4.74
C ILE A 250 -3.78 -6.51 5.67
N GLU A 251 -4.68 -7.27 6.28
CA GLU A 251 -4.35 -8.38 7.18
C GLU A 251 -3.67 -9.53 6.43
N GLU A 252 -4.12 -9.82 5.22
CA GLU A 252 -3.45 -10.77 4.34
C GLU A 252 -2.01 -10.33 4.08
N ALA A 253 -1.78 -9.06 3.70
CA ALA A 253 -0.45 -8.51 3.49
C ALA A 253 0.41 -8.62 4.76
N ALA A 254 -0.13 -8.27 5.92
CA ALA A 254 0.58 -8.35 7.20
C ALA A 254 0.95 -9.79 7.60
N SER A 255 0.13 -10.77 7.23
CA SER A 255 0.39 -12.20 7.53
C SER A 255 1.46 -12.82 6.64
N HIS A 256 1.62 -12.33 5.41
CA HIS A 256 2.61 -12.80 4.42
C HIS A 256 3.92 -12.00 4.47
N ALA A 257 3.93 -10.83 5.12
CA ALA A 257 5.09 -9.97 5.30
C ALA A 257 6.07 -10.59 6.32
N ARG A 258 7.16 -11.22 5.81
CA ARG A 258 8.20 -11.89 6.63
C ARG A 258 9.60 -11.51 6.16
#